data_d95f3063c822fc9a1ccc75afde807ce7
#
_entry.id   d95f3063c822fc9a1ccc75afde807ce7
#
_cell.length_a   1.000
_cell.length_b   1.000
_cell.length_c   1.000
_cell.angle_alpha   90.00
_cell.angle_beta   90.00
_cell.angle_gamma   90.00
#
_symmetry.space_group_name_H-M   'P 1'
#
loop_
_entity.id
_entity.type
_entity.pdbx_description
1 polymer ?
#
loop_
_entity_poly.entity_id
_entity_poly.type
_entity_poly.pdbx_seq_one_letter_code
_entity_poly.pdbx_strand_id
1 'polypeptide(L)'
;MRIEKGTVEFTNMIMIEDKETGRVLVQERRKSWTGLSFPGGHVEPFESIVDSAIREAKEETGLDVENLHQCGVIHWVHKTRGDRYIVFLFRTSDFSGELLKETDEGRVFWIGIDELKNQKLSKNFGNYIPMFINDELNEAYGLWHENDEDVLIYK
;
A
#
# COMPACT_ATOMS: atom_id res chain seq x y z
N MET A 1 15.35 -30.85 2.55
CA MET A 1 13.93 -30.54 2.89
C MET A 1 13.88 -29.32 3.76
N ARG A 2 12.97 -28.46 3.47
CA ARG A 2 12.77 -27.26 4.23
C ARG A 2 11.48 -27.32 5.05
N ILE A 3 11.52 -26.87 6.28
CA ILE A 3 10.35 -26.75 7.12
C ILE A 3 9.97 -25.28 7.17
N GLU A 4 8.79 -24.97 6.71
CA GLU A 4 8.24 -23.64 6.82
C GLU A 4 7.45 -23.52 8.12
N LYS A 5 7.62 -22.40 8.76
CA LYS A 5 6.88 -22.03 9.94
C LYS A 5 6.22 -20.67 9.68
N GLY A 6 5.05 -20.50 10.26
CA GLY A 6 4.28 -19.28 10.12
C GLY A 6 3.40 -19.26 8.87
N THR A 7 2.55 -18.27 8.81
CA THR A 7 1.65 -17.99 7.68
C THR A 7 2.27 -16.95 6.76
N VAL A 8 1.71 -16.83 5.54
CA VAL A 8 2.10 -15.78 4.60
C VAL A 8 0.83 -15.08 4.12
N GLU A 9 0.78 -13.77 4.32
CA GLU A 9 -0.27 -12.91 3.81
C GLU A 9 0.27 -12.05 2.66
N PHE A 10 -0.42 -12.06 1.53
CA PHE A 10 -0.12 -11.21 0.38
C PHE A 10 -1.12 -10.07 0.32
N THR A 11 -0.58 -8.87 0.29
CA THR A 11 -1.36 -7.64 0.15
C THR A 11 -0.75 -6.77 -0.92
N ASN A 12 -1.43 -5.71 -1.28
CA ASN A 12 -0.96 -4.72 -2.23
C ASN A 12 -1.24 -3.31 -1.73
N MET A 13 -0.54 -2.35 -2.31
CA MET A 13 -0.81 -0.93 -2.13
C MET A 13 -0.43 -0.22 -3.43
N ILE A 14 -1.24 0.76 -3.83
CA ILE A 14 -1.04 1.45 -5.11
C ILE A 14 -1.04 2.96 -4.93
N MET A 15 0.00 3.62 -5.42
CA MET A 15 0.05 5.07 -5.56
C MET A 15 -0.48 5.46 -6.94
N ILE A 16 -1.61 6.16 -6.95
CA ILE A 16 -2.18 6.71 -8.18
C ILE A 16 -1.82 8.19 -8.22
N GLU A 17 -1.09 8.60 -9.24
CA GLU A 17 -0.63 9.98 -9.40
C GLU A 17 -1.30 10.64 -10.59
N ASP A 18 -1.81 11.85 -10.38
CA ASP A 18 -2.25 12.73 -11.45
C ASP A 18 -1.05 13.56 -11.91
N LYS A 19 -0.53 13.26 -13.10
CA LYS A 19 0.64 13.96 -13.66
C LYS A 19 0.40 15.43 -13.94
N GLU A 20 -0.83 15.84 -14.20
CA GLU A 20 -1.17 17.24 -14.49
C GLU A 20 -1.04 18.11 -13.25
N THR A 21 -1.40 17.58 -12.08
CA THR A 21 -1.38 18.32 -10.81
C THR A 21 -0.24 17.94 -9.88
N GLY A 22 0.40 16.80 -10.11
CA GLY A 22 1.41 16.23 -9.20
C GLY A 22 0.83 15.68 -7.90
N ARG A 23 -0.49 15.51 -7.84
CA ARG A 23 -1.18 15.01 -6.65
C ARG A 23 -1.30 13.49 -6.68
N VAL A 24 -1.39 12.91 -5.50
CA VAL A 24 -1.59 11.48 -5.29
C VAL A 24 -2.94 11.24 -4.63
N LEU A 25 -3.54 10.10 -4.93
CA LEU A 25 -4.84 9.73 -4.38
C LEU A 25 -4.65 9.02 -3.04
N VAL A 26 -5.34 9.49 -2.02
CA VAL A 26 -5.31 8.91 -0.68
C VAL A 26 -6.71 8.54 -0.22
N GLN A 27 -6.74 7.58 0.71
CA GLN A 27 -7.93 7.16 1.42
C GLN A 27 -7.76 7.48 2.90
N GLU A 28 -8.74 8.14 3.48
CA GLU A 28 -8.82 8.35 4.92
C GLU A 28 -9.54 7.14 5.53
N ARG A 29 -8.78 6.25 6.14
CA ARG A 29 -9.30 5.01 6.70
C ARG A 29 -10.09 5.26 7.98
N ARG A 30 -11.25 4.62 8.11
CA ARG A 30 -12.17 4.82 9.24
C ARG A 30 -12.28 3.62 10.16
N LYS A 31 -12.13 2.39 9.65
CA LYS A 31 -12.38 1.17 10.41
C LYS A 31 -11.16 0.68 11.18
N SER A 32 -10.09 0.36 10.48
CA SER A 32 -8.85 -0.12 11.07
C SER A 32 -7.68 0.65 10.47
N TRP A 33 -6.59 0.79 11.22
CA TRP A 33 -5.42 1.54 10.77
C TRP A 33 -5.81 2.94 10.33
N THR A 34 -6.52 3.67 11.21
CA THR A 34 -7.04 5.02 10.90
C THR A 34 -5.94 5.99 10.48
N GLY A 35 -6.29 6.94 9.63
CA GLY A 35 -5.39 7.92 9.03
C GLY A 35 -5.32 7.74 7.52
N LEU A 36 -4.49 8.55 6.87
CA LEU A 36 -4.34 8.49 5.41
C LEU A 36 -3.43 7.34 4.99
N SER A 37 -3.81 6.69 3.91
CA SER A 37 -2.98 5.70 3.22
C SER A 37 -3.29 5.72 1.72
N PHE A 38 -2.45 5.06 0.92
CA PHE A 38 -2.81 4.73 -0.46
C PHE A 38 -3.81 3.57 -0.47
N PRO A 39 -4.63 3.46 -1.52
CA PRO A 39 -5.52 2.31 -1.71
C PRO A 39 -4.76 0.98 -1.75
N GLY A 40 -5.39 -0.07 -1.29
CA GLY A 40 -4.82 -1.42 -1.31
C GLY A 40 -5.59 -2.37 -0.43
N GLY A 41 -5.23 -3.64 -0.49
CA GLY A 41 -5.87 -4.70 0.28
C GLY A 41 -5.25 -6.06 0.04
N HIS A 42 -5.98 -7.10 0.38
CA HIS A 42 -5.51 -8.47 0.27
C HIS A 42 -5.58 -9.00 -1.17
N VAL A 43 -4.61 -9.83 -1.53
CA VAL A 43 -4.66 -10.64 -2.74
C VAL A 43 -5.57 -11.84 -2.47
N GLU A 44 -6.63 -11.98 -3.26
CA GLU A 44 -7.59 -13.08 -3.12
C GLU A 44 -7.07 -14.38 -3.72
N PRO A 45 -7.60 -15.56 -3.29
CA PRO A 45 -7.23 -16.84 -3.89
C PRO A 45 -7.44 -16.83 -5.41
N PHE A 46 -6.47 -17.37 -6.15
CA PHE A 46 -6.47 -17.46 -7.62
C PHE A 46 -6.38 -16.14 -8.37
N GLU A 47 -6.20 -15.04 -7.67
CA GLU A 47 -6.02 -13.72 -8.24
C GLU A 47 -4.54 -13.41 -8.41
N SER A 48 -4.14 -12.78 -9.53
CA SER A 48 -2.78 -12.26 -9.65
C SER A 48 -2.58 -11.05 -8.75
N ILE A 49 -1.33 -10.80 -8.36
CA ILE A 49 -1.00 -9.64 -7.52
C ILE A 49 -1.35 -8.32 -8.22
N VAL A 50 -1.07 -8.23 -9.52
CA VAL A 50 -1.41 -7.03 -10.31
C VAL A 50 -2.93 -6.85 -10.39
N ASP A 51 -3.67 -7.91 -10.70
CA ASP A 51 -5.13 -7.83 -10.77
C ASP A 51 -5.76 -7.46 -9.41
N SER A 52 -5.17 -7.93 -8.32
CA SER A 52 -5.63 -7.55 -6.97
C SER A 52 -5.50 -6.06 -6.71
N ALA A 53 -4.40 -5.45 -7.14
CA ALA A 53 -4.21 -4.00 -6.99
C ALA A 53 -5.21 -3.21 -7.86
N ILE A 54 -5.47 -3.68 -9.07
CA ILE A 54 -6.46 -3.07 -9.99
C ILE A 54 -7.86 -3.17 -9.37
N ARG A 55 -8.22 -4.33 -8.84
CA ARG A 55 -9.53 -4.55 -8.19
C ARG A 55 -9.70 -3.67 -6.96
N GLU A 56 -8.71 -3.61 -6.08
CA GLU A 56 -8.76 -2.78 -4.87
C GLU A 56 -8.88 -1.30 -5.23
N ALA A 57 -8.12 -0.83 -6.22
CA ALA A 57 -8.25 0.55 -6.70
C ALA A 57 -9.68 0.85 -7.17
N LYS A 58 -10.29 -0.06 -7.92
CA LYS A 58 -11.67 0.10 -8.38
C LYS A 58 -12.67 0.12 -7.23
N GLU A 59 -12.55 -0.82 -6.30
CA GLU A 59 -13.47 -0.92 -5.16
C GLU A 59 -13.37 0.29 -4.23
N GLU A 60 -12.16 0.74 -3.95
CA GLU A 60 -11.94 1.80 -2.97
C GLU A 60 -12.03 3.21 -3.55
N THR A 61 -11.75 3.39 -4.84
CA THR A 61 -11.67 4.74 -5.45
C THR A 61 -12.63 4.96 -6.61
N GLY A 62 -13.15 3.91 -7.23
CA GLY A 62 -13.96 3.99 -8.44
C GLY A 62 -13.15 4.11 -9.72
N LEU A 63 -11.83 4.26 -9.63
CA LEU A 63 -10.98 4.43 -10.80
C LEU A 63 -10.56 3.09 -11.41
N ASP A 64 -10.50 3.08 -12.74
CA ASP A 64 -9.89 2.01 -13.51
C ASP A 64 -8.43 2.38 -13.75
N VAL A 65 -7.50 1.54 -13.31
CA VAL A 65 -6.06 1.81 -13.41
C VAL A 65 -5.40 0.82 -14.36
N GLU A 66 -4.38 1.27 -15.05
CA GLU A 66 -3.62 0.49 -16.03
C GLU A 66 -2.12 0.78 -15.88
N ASN A 67 -1.31 -0.05 -16.52
CA ASN A 67 0.14 0.16 -16.63
C ASN A 67 0.83 0.35 -15.28
N LEU A 68 0.56 -0.56 -14.34
CA LEU A 68 1.15 -0.55 -13.02
C LEU A 68 2.65 -0.81 -13.09
N HIS A 69 3.42 0.05 -12.41
CA HIS A 69 4.85 -0.11 -12.22
C HIS A 69 5.12 -0.61 -10.81
N GLN A 70 5.86 -1.70 -10.68
CA GLN A 70 6.20 -2.26 -9.38
C GLN A 70 7.25 -1.40 -8.66
N CYS A 71 6.99 -1.07 -7.40
CA CYS A 71 7.85 -0.23 -6.57
C CYS A 71 8.59 -1.03 -5.48
N GLY A 72 8.65 -2.33 -5.61
CA GLY A 72 9.24 -3.21 -4.60
C GLY A 72 8.21 -3.75 -3.63
N VAL A 73 8.68 -4.24 -2.51
CA VAL A 73 7.84 -4.89 -1.49
C VAL A 73 8.15 -4.37 -0.09
N ILE A 74 7.14 -4.37 0.75
CA ILE A 74 7.32 -4.27 2.20
C ILE A 74 7.20 -5.68 2.75
N HIS A 75 8.15 -6.09 3.56
CA HIS A 75 8.23 -7.46 4.05
C HIS A 75 8.37 -7.46 5.57
N TRP A 76 7.30 -7.77 6.26
CA TRP A 76 7.27 -7.92 7.70
C TRP A 76 7.36 -9.40 8.10
N VAL A 77 8.21 -9.70 9.07
CA VAL A 77 8.34 -11.04 9.64
C VAL A 77 8.12 -10.97 11.15
N HIS A 78 7.19 -11.77 11.65
CA HIS A 78 6.98 -11.86 13.10
C HIS A 78 8.17 -12.56 13.77
N LYS A 79 8.76 -11.92 14.77
CA LYS A 79 10.02 -12.34 15.39
C LYS A 79 10.03 -13.78 15.92
N THR A 80 8.91 -14.26 16.43
CA THR A 80 8.84 -15.56 17.09
C THR A 80 8.10 -16.62 16.28
N ARG A 81 7.01 -16.25 15.60
CA ARG A 81 6.20 -17.18 14.81
C ARG A 81 6.71 -17.39 13.40
N GLY A 82 7.43 -16.41 12.86
CA GLY A 82 7.88 -16.43 11.48
C GLY A 82 6.77 -16.15 10.47
N ASP A 83 5.62 -15.63 10.93
CA ASP A 83 4.55 -15.18 10.03
C ASP A 83 5.06 -14.04 9.17
N ARG A 84 4.71 -14.05 7.89
CA ARG A 84 5.12 -13.03 6.92
C ARG A 84 3.91 -12.25 6.43
N TYR A 85 4.08 -10.94 6.39
CA TYR A 85 3.12 -10.02 5.80
C TYR A 85 3.84 -9.25 4.71
N ILE A 86 3.40 -9.44 3.46
CA ILE A 86 4.07 -8.88 2.29
C ILE A 86 3.12 -7.93 1.59
N VAL A 87 3.57 -6.68 1.40
CA VAL A 87 2.83 -5.67 0.65
C VAL A 87 3.56 -5.44 -0.67
N PHE A 88 2.92 -5.80 -1.77
CA PHE A 88 3.41 -5.51 -3.12
C PHE A 88 3.02 -4.09 -3.46
N LEU A 89 4.00 -3.26 -3.81
CA LEU A 89 3.81 -1.83 -4.04
C LEU A 89 3.80 -1.52 -5.53
N PHE A 90 2.83 -0.71 -5.94
CA PHE A 90 2.68 -0.29 -7.33
C PHE A 90 2.44 1.21 -7.41
N ARG A 91 2.81 1.79 -8.56
CA ARG A 91 2.40 3.15 -8.91
C ARG A 91 1.90 3.19 -10.35
N THR A 92 1.01 4.13 -10.62
CA THR A 92 0.54 4.41 -11.98
C THR A 92 0.06 5.86 -12.07
N SER A 93 0.16 6.42 -13.29
CA SER A 93 -0.49 7.67 -13.65
C SER A 93 -1.53 7.46 -14.74
N ASP A 94 -1.82 6.21 -15.07
CA ASP A 94 -2.74 5.84 -16.13
C ASP A 94 -4.05 5.35 -15.50
N PHE A 95 -5.02 6.24 -15.45
CA PHE A 95 -6.31 5.97 -14.84
C PHE A 95 -7.43 6.64 -15.60
N SER A 96 -8.64 6.10 -15.43
CA SER A 96 -9.88 6.64 -16.01
C SER A 96 -11.05 6.34 -15.08
N GLY A 97 -12.22 6.80 -15.46
CA GLY A 97 -13.43 6.59 -14.67
C GLY A 97 -13.73 7.76 -13.75
N GLU A 98 -14.70 7.53 -12.86
CA GLU A 98 -15.21 8.56 -11.96
C GLU A 98 -14.80 8.25 -10.52
N LEU A 99 -14.15 9.22 -9.87
CA LEU A 99 -13.72 9.10 -8.49
C LEU A 99 -14.93 9.04 -7.55
N LEU A 100 -14.98 8.00 -6.74
CA LEU A 100 -15.90 7.91 -5.61
C LEU A 100 -15.41 8.86 -4.52
N LYS A 101 -16.33 9.65 -3.96
CA LYS A 101 -15.96 10.58 -2.89
C LYS A 101 -15.79 9.86 -1.55
N GLU A 102 -16.59 8.85 -1.35
CA GLU A 102 -16.65 8.12 -0.09
C GLU A 102 -17.12 6.68 -0.32
N THR A 103 -16.55 5.76 0.43
CA THR A 103 -16.98 4.35 0.50
C THR A 103 -17.10 3.95 1.97
N ASP A 104 -17.50 2.71 2.25
CA ASP A 104 -17.53 2.17 3.62
C ASP A 104 -16.14 2.17 4.26
N GLU A 105 -15.07 2.12 3.46
CA GLU A 105 -13.69 2.14 3.93
C GLU A 105 -13.23 3.55 4.33
N GLY A 106 -13.84 4.59 3.77
CA GLY A 106 -13.52 5.97 4.08
C GLY A 106 -13.64 6.93 2.91
N ARG A 107 -13.19 8.13 3.14
CA ARG A 107 -13.17 9.22 2.17
C ARG A 107 -11.93 9.12 1.28
N VAL A 108 -12.09 9.44 -0.01
CA VAL A 108 -11.02 9.39 -1.01
C VAL A 108 -10.83 10.78 -1.62
N PHE A 109 -9.58 11.26 -1.70
CA PHE A 109 -9.29 12.58 -2.25
C PHE A 109 -7.84 12.70 -2.74
N TRP A 110 -7.61 13.71 -3.57
CA TRP A 110 -6.28 14.06 -4.08
C TRP A 110 -5.55 14.99 -3.12
N ILE A 111 -4.26 14.75 -2.91
CA ILE A 111 -3.40 15.58 -2.05
C ILE A 111 -2.00 15.68 -2.65
N GLY A 112 -1.34 16.82 -2.47
CA GLY A 112 0.07 16.95 -2.84
C GLY A 112 0.96 16.04 -2.00
N ILE A 113 1.96 15.45 -2.62
CA ILE A 113 2.86 14.51 -1.91
C ILE A 113 3.58 15.20 -0.74
N ASP A 114 3.90 16.48 -0.87
CA ASP A 114 4.54 17.24 0.21
C ASP A 114 3.58 17.57 1.35
N GLU A 115 2.30 17.80 1.04
CA GLU A 115 1.26 18.02 2.04
C GLU A 115 0.96 16.75 2.83
N LEU A 116 1.06 15.58 2.17
CA LEU A 116 0.78 14.29 2.78
C LEU A 116 1.61 14.05 4.03
N LYS A 117 2.86 14.49 4.03
CA LYS A 117 3.80 14.32 5.15
C LYS A 117 3.34 15.00 6.44
N ASN A 118 2.49 16.01 6.34
CA ASN A 118 1.99 16.78 7.47
C ASN A 118 0.63 16.29 7.99
N GLN A 119 0.09 15.24 7.40
CA GLN A 119 -1.21 14.69 7.78
C GLN A 119 -1.07 13.55 8.79
N LYS A 120 -2.19 13.20 9.41
CA LYS A 120 -2.26 11.98 10.21
C LYS A 120 -2.25 10.79 9.27
N LEU A 121 -1.16 10.05 9.26
CA LEU A 121 -0.98 8.85 8.43
C LEU A 121 -1.39 7.60 9.20
N SER A 122 -1.86 6.59 8.48
CA SER A 122 -2.06 5.29 9.10
C SER A 122 -0.73 4.69 9.52
N LYS A 123 -0.76 3.76 10.48
CA LYS A 123 0.45 3.17 11.06
C LYS A 123 1.37 2.63 9.98
N ASN A 124 2.65 2.99 10.04
CA ASN A 124 3.73 2.61 9.12
C ASN A 124 3.66 3.20 7.71
N PHE A 125 2.55 3.81 7.30
CA PHE A 125 2.42 4.32 5.93
C PHE A 125 3.51 5.35 5.59
N GLY A 126 3.87 6.21 6.52
CA GLY A 126 4.95 7.18 6.30
C GLY A 126 6.27 6.52 5.91
N ASN A 127 6.55 5.34 6.44
CA ASN A 127 7.75 4.57 6.13
C ASN A 127 7.64 3.82 4.80
N TYR A 128 6.45 3.69 4.23
CA TYR A 128 6.23 3.06 2.92
C TYR A 128 6.40 4.05 1.76
N ILE A 129 6.14 5.33 2.00
CA ILE A 129 6.18 6.37 0.96
C ILE A 129 7.50 6.40 0.19
N PRO A 130 8.70 6.30 0.82
CA PRO A 130 9.96 6.31 0.09
C PRO A 130 10.07 5.21 -0.98
N MET A 131 9.44 4.07 -0.76
CA MET A 131 9.45 2.97 -1.72
C MET A 131 8.78 3.33 -3.04
N PHE A 132 7.74 4.18 -2.99
CA PHE A 132 6.99 4.59 -4.18
C PHE A 132 7.72 5.63 -5.02
N ILE A 133 8.62 6.39 -4.42
CA ILE A 133 9.26 7.56 -5.06
C ILE A 133 10.75 7.38 -5.30
N ASN A 134 11.40 6.39 -4.69
CA ASN A 134 12.83 6.12 -4.87
C ASN A 134 13.03 4.78 -5.59
N ASP A 135 13.33 4.84 -6.89
CA ASP A 135 13.49 3.65 -7.73
C ASP A 135 14.72 2.80 -7.40
N GLU A 136 15.62 3.29 -6.56
CA GLU A 136 16.79 2.53 -6.10
C GLU A 136 16.45 1.53 -5.00
N LEU A 137 15.28 1.66 -4.36
CA LEU A 137 14.82 0.75 -3.33
C LEU A 137 14.07 -0.43 -3.92
N ASN A 138 14.35 -1.62 -3.40
CA ASN A 138 13.73 -2.87 -3.85
C ASN A 138 12.84 -3.49 -2.77
N GLU A 139 13.25 -3.35 -1.51
CA GLU A 139 12.56 -3.95 -0.39
C GLU A 139 12.68 -3.06 0.84
N ALA A 140 11.62 -3.02 1.65
CA ALA A 140 11.71 -2.55 3.02
C ALA A 140 11.39 -3.74 3.92
N TYR A 141 12.34 -4.13 4.74
CA TYR A 141 12.27 -5.32 5.57
C TYR A 141 12.21 -4.95 7.05
N GLY A 142 11.31 -5.59 7.78
CA GLY A 142 11.18 -5.38 9.21
C GLY A 142 10.82 -6.63 9.97
N LEU A 143 11.35 -6.72 11.18
CA LEU A 143 10.89 -7.68 12.19
C LEU A 143 9.88 -6.99 13.08
N TRP A 144 8.79 -7.65 13.40
CA TRP A 144 7.79 -7.08 14.27
C TRP A 144 7.37 -8.01 15.41
N HIS A 145 6.90 -7.40 16.47
CA HIS A 145 6.30 -8.05 17.62
C HIS A 145 5.30 -7.09 18.23
N GLU A 146 4.26 -7.59 18.85
CA GLU A 146 3.13 -6.78 19.33
C GLU A 146 3.53 -5.68 20.32
N ASN A 147 4.60 -5.91 21.07
CA ASN A 147 5.07 -4.99 22.13
C ASN A 147 6.29 -4.14 21.72
N ASP A 148 6.77 -4.29 20.48
CA ASP A 148 7.95 -3.58 20.00
C ASP A 148 7.57 -2.43 19.09
N GLU A 149 8.49 -1.46 18.97
CA GLU A 149 8.40 -0.44 17.94
C GLU A 149 8.73 -1.06 16.58
N ASP A 150 7.94 -0.70 15.57
CA ASP A 150 8.14 -1.19 14.21
C ASP A 150 9.26 -0.41 13.52
N VAL A 151 10.26 -1.11 13.01
CA VAL A 151 11.39 -0.52 12.28
C VAL A 151 11.56 -1.24 10.95
N LEU A 152 11.66 -0.46 9.87
CA LEU A 152 11.92 -0.94 8.51
C LEU A 152 13.35 -0.60 8.09
N ILE A 153 13.99 -1.53 7.40
CA ILE A 153 15.31 -1.36 6.81
C ILE A 153 15.15 -1.42 5.29
N TYR A 154 15.54 -0.35 4.63
CA TYR A 154 15.46 -0.26 3.17
C TYR A 154 16.64 -0.96 2.49
N LYS A 155 16.36 -1.65 1.41
CA LYS A 155 17.34 -2.40 0.63
C LYS A 155 17.24 -2.14 -0.86
#